data_c711ab59fda90f8af2b8a0ebc9a2197d
#
_entry.id   c711ab59fda90f8af2b8a0ebc9a2197d
#
_cell.length_a   1.000
_cell.length_b   1.000
_cell.length_c   1.000
_cell.angle_alpha   90.00
_cell.angle_beta   90.00
_cell.angle_gamma   90.00
#
_symmetry.space_group_name_H-M   'P 1'
#
loop_
_entity.id
_entity.type
_entity.pdbx_description
1 polymer ?
#
loop_
_entity_poly.entity_id
_entity_poly.type
_entity_poly.pdbx_seq_one_letter_code
_entity_poly.pdbx_strand_id
1 'polypeptide(L)'
;MNLDIQKIYEHDIPDGSKLYFGASAKLKREIEAKAAEILEKNEFSEIITPYFSHHQRQSVKPESLIRFGDKQNLEIALRSDSTIDVVRIATKRLKDSDTKRWFYIQPVFKHPTSEIYQIGAEILGDSSIMPCIDVVSEIFREFGISAHLQISNIQIPKIICQLLNLPISVFENGRLEVILGLNLPWLNRL
;
A
#
# COMPACT_ATOMS: atom_id res chain seq x y z
N MET A 1 -19.74 22.59 -30.28
CA MET A 1 -18.72 21.98 -29.43
C MET A 1 -18.43 20.62 -30.03
N ASN A 2 -17.45 20.55 -30.94
CA ASN A 2 -17.02 19.27 -31.53
C ASN A 2 -16.28 18.52 -30.45
N LEU A 3 -16.90 17.47 -29.91
CA LEU A 3 -16.20 16.45 -29.19
C LEU A 3 -15.38 15.69 -30.25
N ASP A 4 -14.07 15.98 -30.33
CA ASP A 4 -13.15 15.10 -31.05
C ASP A 4 -13.22 13.74 -30.33
N ILE A 5 -14.02 12.84 -30.88
CA ILE A 5 -14.06 11.46 -30.44
C ILE A 5 -12.70 10.86 -30.84
N GLN A 6 -11.79 10.78 -29.89
CA GLN A 6 -10.49 10.17 -30.09
C GLN A 6 -10.73 8.75 -30.63
N LYS A 7 -10.21 8.46 -31.82
CA LYS A 7 -10.34 7.14 -32.42
C LYS A 7 -9.50 6.16 -31.62
N ILE A 8 -10.15 5.18 -30.97
CA ILE A 8 -9.48 4.12 -30.21
C ILE A 8 -9.22 2.96 -31.16
N TYR A 9 -7.96 2.52 -31.23
CA TYR A 9 -7.53 1.35 -31.98
C TYR A 9 -7.48 0.12 -31.07
N GLU A 10 -7.64 -1.07 -31.65
CA GLU A 10 -7.64 -2.34 -30.88
C GLU A 10 -6.33 -2.65 -30.15
N HIS A 11 -5.22 -2.01 -30.54
CA HIS A 11 -3.91 -2.13 -29.90
C HIS A 11 -3.61 -1.02 -28.89
N ASP A 12 -4.53 -0.07 -28.71
CA ASP A 12 -4.38 1.00 -27.73
C ASP A 12 -4.48 0.44 -26.31
N ILE A 13 -3.65 0.98 -25.43
CA ILE A 13 -3.61 0.60 -24.03
C ILE A 13 -4.28 1.71 -23.22
N PRO A 14 -5.29 1.40 -22.38
CA PRO A 14 -5.92 2.39 -21.52
C PRO A 14 -4.92 3.13 -20.64
N ASP A 15 -5.16 4.42 -20.43
CA ASP A 15 -4.35 5.23 -19.53
C ASP A 15 -4.28 4.60 -18.13
N GLY A 16 -3.08 4.54 -17.55
CA GLY A 16 -2.85 3.92 -16.25
C GLY A 16 -2.57 2.42 -16.27
N SER A 17 -2.86 1.73 -17.41
CA SER A 17 -2.44 0.34 -17.61
C SER A 17 -0.97 0.25 -17.98
N LYS A 18 -0.36 -0.92 -17.78
CA LYS A 18 1.09 -1.13 -17.94
C LYS A 18 1.38 -2.22 -18.94
N LEU A 19 2.19 -1.91 -19.95
CA LEU A 19 2.77 -2.91 -20.86
C LEU A 19 4.24 -3.10 -20.54
N TYR A 20 4.62 -4.35 -20.29
CA TYR A 20 6.01 -4.76 -20.15
C TYR A 20 6.38 -5.69 -21.30
N PHE A 21 7.49 -5.43 -21.99
CA PHE A 21 7.98 -6.29 -23.06
C PHE A 21 9.51 -6.29 -23.10
N GLY A 22 10.09 -7.35 -23.70
CA GLY A 22 11.52 -7.46 -23.86
C GLY A 22 12.29 -7.27 -22.54
N ALA A 23 13.20 -6.32 -22.51
CA ALA A 23 14.05 -6.05 -21.35
C ALA A 23 13.26 -5.61 -20.10
N SER A 24 12.18 -4.81 -20.28
CA SER A 24 11.37 -4.35 -19.15
C SER A 24 10.58 -5.50 -18.51
N ALA A 25 10.07 -6.43 -19.31
CA ALA A 25 9.38 -7.62 -18.78
C ALA A 25 10.36 -8.54 -18.04
N LYS A 26 11.57 -8.72 -18.58
CA LYS A 26 12.65 -9.49 -17.93
C LYS A 26 13.03 -8.85 -16.59
N LEU A 27 13.32 -7.55 -16.57
CA LEU A 27 13.66 -6.83 -15.34
C LEU A 27 12.55 -6.92 -14.29
N LYS A 28 11.29 -6.78 -14.70
CA LYS A 28 10.15 -6.95 -13.77
C LYS A 28 10.19 -8.32 -13.10
N ARG A 29 10.41 -9.40 -13.87
CA ARG A 29 10.51 -10.77 -13.32
C ARG A 29 11.71 -10.97 -12.41
N GLU A 30 12.85 -10.37 -12.75
CA GLU A 30 14.06 -10.42 -11.91
C GLU A 30 13.80 -9.72 -10.56
N ILE A 31 13.13 -8.56 -10.56
CA ILE A 31 12.75 -7.84 -9.34
C ILE A 31 11.81 -8.69 -8.48
N GLU A 32 10.76 -9.24 -9.08
CA GLU A 32 9.77 -10.08 -8.38
C GLU A 32 10.43 -11.31 -7.75
N ALA A 33 11.26 -12.02 -8.52
CA ALA A 33 11.94 -13.22 -8.05
C ALA A 33 12.92 -12.92 -6.90
N LYS A 34 13.68 -11.85 -7.02
CA LYS A 34 14.65 -11.47 -5.98
C LYS A 34 13.98 -10.98 -4.71
N ALA A 35 12.88 -10.22 -4.85
CA ALA A 35 12.10 -9.80 -3.70
C ALA A 35 11.46 -10.99 -2.98
N ALA A 36 10.93 -11.98 -3.71
CA ALA A 36 10.40 -13.21 -3.13
C ALA A 36 11.49 -13.98 -2.36
N GLU A 37 12.67 -14.18 -2.95
CA GLU A 37 13.81 -14.83 -2.29
C GLU A 37 14.18 -14.16 -0.96
N ILE A 38 14.25 -12.82 -0.94
CA ILE A 38 14.57 -12.06 0.27
C ILE A 38 13.45 -12.22 1.33
N LEU A 39 12.19 -12.16 0.91
CA LEU A 39 11.05 -12.29 1.82
C LEU A 39 10.96 -13.71 2.43
N GLU A 40 11.14 -14.75 1.61
CA GLU A 40 11.17 -16.14 2.08
C GLU A 40 12.33 -16.40 3.05
N LYS A 41 13.53 -15.88 2.76
CA LYS A 41 14.70 -15.94 3.65
C LYS A 41 14.42 -15.30 5.03
N ASN A 42 13.57 -14.27 5.06
CA ASN A 42 13.13 -13.59 6.28
C ASN A 42 11.84 -14.19 6.88
N GLU A 43 11.53 -15.45 6.56
CA GLU A 43 10.42 -16.24 7.12
C GLU A 43 9.02 -15.71 6.78
N PHE A 44 8.88 -14.96 5.68
CA PHE A 44 7.57 -14.62 5.13
C PHE A 44 7.09 -15.71 4.18
N SER A 45 5.81 -16.06 4.25
CA SER A 45 5.17 -16.99 3.33
C SER A 45 4.38 -16.23 2.28
N GLU A 46 4.46 -16.67 1.03
CA GLU A 46 3.70 -16.04 -0.04
C GLU A 46 2.21 -16.30 0.08
N ILE A 47 1.41 -15.28 -0.20
CA ILE A 47 -0.03 -15.37 -0.34
C ILE A 47 -0.47 -14.66 -1.63
N ILE A 48 -1.21 -15.37 -2.48
CA ILE A 48 -1.82 -14.81 -3.68
C ILE A 48 -3.32 -14.71 -3.45
N THR A 49 -3.85 -13.50 -3.41
CA THR A 49 -5.27 -13.27 -3.20
C THR A 49 -6.02 -13.12 -4.53
N PRO A 50 -7.34 -13.40 -4.58
CA PRO A 50 -8.14 -13.16 -5.78
C PRO A 50 -8.10 -11.72 -6.24
N TYR A 51 -8.26 -11.48 -7.55
CA TYR A 51 -8.40 -10.12 -8.10
C TYR A 51 -9.75 -9.49 -7.74
N PHE A 52 -10.77 -10.32 -7.52
CA PHE A 52 -12.11 -9.89 -7.19
C PHE A 52 -12.39 -9.98 -5.69
N SER A 53 -12.95 -8.91 -5.13
CA SER A 53 -13.26 -8.80 -3.72
C SER A 53 -14.66 -8.22 -3.50
N HIS A 54 -15.41 -8.76 -2.54
CA HIS A 54 -16.73 -8.23 -2.15
C HIS A 54 -16.66 -7.06 -1.16
N HIS A 55 -15.50 -6.79 -0.54
CA HIS A 55 -15.43 -5.97 0.66
C HIS A 55 -14.47 -4.79 0.61
N GLN A 56 -13.86 -4.51 -0.54
CA GLN A 56 -12.89 -3.40 -0.68
C GLN A 56 -13.49 -2.05 -0.25
N ARG A 57 -14.77 -1.80 -0.53
CA ARG A 57 -15.46 -0.55 -0.18
C ARG A 57 -15.51 -0.23 1.31
N GLN A 58 -15.26 -1.19 2.19
CA GLN A 58 -15.25 -0.97 3.63
C GLN A 58 -14.01 -0.22 4.12
N SER A 59 -12.96 -0.20 3.30
CA SER A 59 -11.66 0.35 3.69
C SER A 59 -11.04 1.26 2.61
N VAL A 60 -11.61 1.26 1.40
CA VAL A 60 -11.16 2.07 0.26
C VAL A 60 -12.31 2.99 -0.16
N LYS A 61 -11.97 4.23 -0.52
CA LYS A 61 -12.96 5.21 -1.01
C LYS A 61 -13.68 4.69 -2.23
N PRO A 62 -15.03 4.73 -2.27
CA PRO A 62 -15.81 4.15 -3.37
C PRO A 62 -15.44 4.66 -4.77
N GLU A 63 -15.05 5.93 -4.88
CA GLU A 63 -14.62 6.57 -6.12
C GLU A 63 -13.30 6.01 -6.68
N SER A 64 -12.51 5.34 -5.84
CA SER A 64 -11.25 4.71 -6.26
C SER A 64 -11.43 3.28 -6.73
N LEU A 65 -12.63 2.71 -6.59
CA LEU A 65 -12.90 1.29 -6.89
C LEU A 65 -13.38 1.10 -8.33
N ILE A 66 -12.84 0.09 -9.01
CA ILE A 66 -13.42 -0.47 -10.23
C ILE A 66 -14.42 -1.54 -9.81
N ARG A 67 -15.72 -1.27 -10.02
CA ARG A 67 -16.81 -2.09 -9.50
C ARG A 67 -17.70 -2.64 -10.60
N PHE A 68 -18.27 -3.79 -10.37
CA PHE A 68 -19.26 -4.44 -11.23
C PHE A 68 -20.18 -5.38 -10.43
N GLY A 69 -21.21 -5.91 -11.05
CA GLY A 69 -22.07 -6.94 -10.49
C GLY A 69 -21.57 -8.36 -10.83
N ASP A 70 -21.72 -9.27 -9.90
CA ASP A 70 -21.60 -10.70 -10.18
C ASP A 70 -22.88 -11.26 -10.85
N LYS A 71 -22.94 -12.58 -11.02
CA LYS A 71 -24.12 -13.26 -11.61
C LYS A 71 -25.42 -13.06 -10.82
N GLN A 72 -25.33 -12.73 -9.54
CA GLN A 72 -26.43 -12.46 -8.64
C GLN A 72 -26.68 -10.96 -8.43
N ASN A 73 -26.03 -10.08 -9.21
CA ASN A 73 -26.01 -8.63 -9.05
C ASN A 73 -25.47 -8.14 -7.69
N LEU A 74 -24.67 -8.96 -7.01
CA LEU A 74 -23.92 -8.51 -5.85
C LEU A 74 -22.71 -7.68 -6.29
N GLU A 75 -22.47 -6.57 -5.58
CA GLU A 75 -21.32 -5.73 -5.88
C GLU A 75 -20.00 -6.45 -5.60
N ILE A 76 -19.16 -6.52 -6.61
CA ILE A 76 -17.76 -6.91 -6.51
C ILE A 76 -16.87 -5.80 -7.03
N ALA A 77 -15.63 -5.77 -6.58
CA ALA A 77 -14.64 -4.82 -7.04
C ALA A 77 -13.34 -5.54 -7.43
N LEU A 78 -12.58 -4.95 -8.33
CA LEU A 78 -11.18 -5.33 -8.48
C LEU A 78 -10.41 -4.91 -7.22
N ARG A 79 -9.45 -5.74 -6.82
CA ARG A 79 -8.56 -5.48 -5.68
C ARG A 79 -7.88 -4.12 -5.83
N SER A 80 -8.22 -3.18 -4.97
CA SER A 80 -7.63 -1.84 -4.92
C SER A 80 -6.55 -1.70 -3.86
N ASP A 81 -6.53 -2.62 -2.89
CA ASP A 81 -5.54 -2.71 -1.82
C ASP A 81 -5.34 -4.18 -1.45
N SER A 82 -4.08 -4.64 -1.50
CA SER A 82 -3.74 -6.03 -1.19
C SER A 82 -3.73 -6.32 0.30
N THR A 83 -3.29 -5.38 1.15
CA THR A 83 -3.22 -5.53 2.60
C THR A 83 -4.57 -5.95 3.18
N ILE A 84 -5.65 -5.29 2.73
CA ILE A 84 -7.02 -5.55 3.22
C ILE A 84 -7.42 -7.01 2.95
N ASP A 85 -7.18 -7.51 1.74
CA ASP A 85 -7.54 -8.87 1.37
C ASP A 85 -6.64 -9.90 2.07
N VAL A 86 -5.34 -9.64 2.16
CA VAL A 86 -4.39 -10.50 2.88
C VAL A 86 -4.78 -10.62 4.35
N VAL A 87 -4.95 -9.52 5.06
CA VAL A 87 -5.31 -9.52 6.48
C VAL A 87 -6.63 -10.23 6.70
N ARG A 88 -7.64 -9.97 5.85
CA ARG A 88 -8.96 -10.60 5.96
C ARG A 88 -8.90 -12.12 5.72
N ILE A 89 -8.18 -12.57 4.69
CA ILE A 89 -8.03 -13.99 4.37
C ILE A 89 -7.22 -14.68 5.46
N ALA A 90 -6.08 -14.12 5.87
CA ALA A 90 -5.25 -14.69 6.91
C ALA A 90 -5.99 -14.80 8.25
N THR A 91 -6.76 -13.79 8.66
CA THR A 91 -7.47 -13.81 9.94
C THR A 91 -8.79 -14.59 9.95
N LYS A 92 -9.42 -14.81 8.78
CA LYS A 92 -10.74 -15.45 8.71
C LYS A 92 -10.72 -16.86 8.11
N ARG A 93 -9.92 -17.08 7.07
CA ARG A 93 -9.82 -18.36 6.39
C ARG A 93 -8.62 -19.20 6.82
N LEU A 94 -7.50 -18.54 7.11
CA LEU A 94 -6.24 -19.17 7.51
C LEU A 94 -5.97 -18.98 9.01
N LYS A 95 -7.01 -18.73 9.80
CA LYS A 95 -6.91 -18.43 11.25
C LYS A 95 -6.17 -19.51 12.05
N ASP A 96 -6.26 -20.78 11.60
CA ASP A 96 -5.62 -21.93 12.25
C ASP A 96 -4.19 -22.18 11.74
N SER A 97 -3.68 -21.33 10.84
CA SER A 97 -2.29 -21.37 10.39
C SER A 97 -1.36 -20.77 11.44
N ASP A 98 -0.23 -21.41 11.66
CA ASP A 98 0.84 -20.88 12.51
C ASP A 98 1.57 -19.70 11.85
N THR A 99 1.39 -19.52 10.53
CA THR A 99 2.02 -18.45 9.77
C THR A 99 1.48 -17.09 10.18
N LYS A 100 2.38 -16.21 10.62
CA LYS A 100 2.06 -14.83 11.01
C LYS A 100 2.66 -13.78 10.06
N ARG A 101 3.61 -14.19 9.23
CA ARG A 101 4.32 -13.33 8.29
C ARG A 101 3.94 -13.70 6.87
N TRP A 102 3.28 -12.78 6.18
CA TRP A 102 2.80 -12.97 4.80
C TRP A 102 3.44 -11.96 3.87
N PHE A 103 3.74 -12.37 2.65
CA PHE A 103 4.07 -11.42 1.59
C PHE A 103 3.24 -11.70 0.34
N TYR A 104 3.18 -10.71 -0.51
CA TYR A 104 2.51 -10.81 -1.79
C TYR A 104 3.22 -10.00 -2.88
N ILE A 105 3.18 -10.49 -4.11
CA ILE A 105 3.66 -9.82 -5.32
C ILE A 105 2.52 -9.84 -6.32
N GLN A 106 1.74 -8.76 -6.37
CA GLN A 106 0.50 -8.77 -7.14
C GLN A 106 0.02 -7.36 -7.50
N PRO A 107 -0.75 -7.20 -8.60
CA PRO A 107 -1.28 -5.90 -8.98
C PRO A 107 -2.46 -5.49 -8.11
N VAL A 108 -2.64 -4.18 -7.97
CA VAL A 108 -3.87 -3.53 -7.50
C VAL A 108 -4.39 -2.61 -8.59
N PHE A 109 -5.70 -2.35 -8.56
CA PHE A 109 -6.41 -1.65 -9.61
C PHE A 109 -7.18 -0.47 -9.00
N LYS A 110 -7.05 0.71 -9.60
CA LYS A 110 -7.76 1.91 -9.16
C LYS A 110 -8.53 2.52 -10.33
N HIS A 111 -9.73 2.98 -10.04
CA HIS A 111 -10.54 3.69 -11.02
C HIS A 111 -9.79 4.92 -11.57
N PRO A 112 -9.88 5.25 -12.87
CA PRO A 112 -10.65 4.51 -13.89
C PRO A 112 -9.96 3.25 -14.44
N THR A 113 -8.65 3.21 -14.61
CA THR A 113 -7.90 2.15 -15.30
C THR A 113 -6.47 2.01 -14.81
N SER A 114 -6.17 2.48 -13.57
CA SER A 114 -4.81 2.42 -13.05
C SER A 114 -4.46 1.03 -12.55
N GLU A 115 -3.33 0.50 -13.02
CA GLU A 115 -2.74 -0.77 -12.62
C GLU A 115 -1.39 -0.53 -11.96
N ILE A 116 -1.23 -1.00 -10.70
CA ILE A 116 -0.01 -0.80 -9.91
C ILE A 116 0.43 -2.17 -9.38
N TYR A 117 1.63 -2.59 -9.74
CA TYR A 117 2.25 -3.79 -9.16
C TYR A 117 2.84 -3.45 -7.79
N GLN A 118 2.49 -4.27 -6.80
CA GLN A 118 2.94 -4.10 -5.42
C GLN A 118 3.71 -5.33 -4.96
N ILE A 119 4.78 -5.09 -4.24
CA ILE A 119 5.44 -6.05 -3.36
C ILE A 119 5.13 -5.58 -1.95
N GLY A 120 4.47 -6.41 -1.15
CA GLY A 120 4.08 -6.05 0.21
C GLY A 120 4.30 -7.19 1.19
N ALA A 121 4.47 -6.82 2.46
CA ALA A 121 4.66 -7.76 3.56
C ALA A 121 3.82 -7.35 4.76
N GLU A 122 3.17 -8.32 5.39
CA GLU A 122 2.27 -8.15 6.53
C GLU A 122 2.70 -9.06 7.69
N ILE A 123 2.73 -8.51 8.89
CA ILE A 123 2.97 -9.27 10.12
C ILE A 123 1.72 -9.19 10.98
N LEU A 124 1.15 -10.33 11.33
CA LEU A 124 -0.07 -10.42 12.12
C LEU A 124 0.25 -10.82 13.57
N GLY A 125 -0.28 -10.04 14.51
CA GLY A 125 -0.13 -10.33 15.95
C GLY A 125 1.19 -9.88 16.58
N ASP A 126 2.02 -9.15 15.84
CA ASP A 126 3.22 -8.50 16.35
C ASP A 126 3.07 -6.97 16.21
N SER A 127 3.54 -6.22 17.19
CA SER A 127 3.56 -4.77 17.17
C SER A 127 4.87 -4.17 16.64
N SER A 128 5.89 -5.01 16.42
CA SER A 128 7.18 -4.54 15.90
C SER A 128 7.14 -4.34 14.40
N ILE A 129 7.47 -3.14 13.95
CA ILE A 129 7.63 -2.80 12.54
C ILE A 129 9.04 -3.14 12.02
N MET A 130 10.00 -3.42 12.91
CA MET A 130 11.41 -3.59 12.54
C MET A 130 11.65 -4.65 11.48
N PRO A 131 11.07 -5.87 11.56
CA PRO A 131 11.28 -6.87 10.52
C PRO A 131 10.84 -6.43 9.11
N CYS A 132 9.78 -5.62 9.02
CA CYS A 132 9.36 -5.05 7.73
C CYS A 132 10.36 -4.00 7.20
N ILE A 133 10.89 -3.16 8.09
CA ILE A 133 11.92 -2.16 7.71
C ILE A 133 13.19 -2.86 7.24
N ASP A 134 13.62 -3.92 7.93
CA ASP A 134 14.82 -4.69 7.58
C ASP A 134 14.69 -5.31 6.19
N VAL A 135 13.57 -5.97 5.92
CA VAL A 135 13.28 -6.60 4.61
C VAL A 135 13.22 -5.56 3.48
N VAL A 136 12.50 -4.46 3.67
CA VAL A 136 12.41 -3.40 2.66
C VAL A 136 13.79 -2.79 2.40
N SER A 137 14.59 -2.60 3.43
CA SER A 137 15.96 -2.09 3.33
C SER A 137 16.88 -3.08 2.59
N GLU A 138 16.72 -4.40 2.83
CA GLU A 138 17.46 -5.45 2.12
C GLU A 138 17.11 -5.46 0.64
N ILE A 139 15.81 -5.38 0.29
CA ILE A 139 15.34 -5.29 -1.10
C ILE A 139 15.94 -4.06 -1.79
N PHE A 140 15.87 -2.88 -1.20
CA PHE A 140 16.43 -1.67 -1.82
C PHE A 140 17.93 -1.75 -2.02
N ARG A 141 18.65 -2.33 -1.05
CA ARG A 141 20.11 -2.54 -1.15
C ARG A 141 20.47 -3.50 -2.29
N GLU A 142 19.70 -4.57 -2.46
CA GLU A 142 19.92 -5.55 -3.54
C GLU A 142 19.84 -4.90 -4.92
N PHE A 143 18.94 -3.94 -5.10
CA PHE A 143 18.79 -3.20 -6.36
C PHE A 143 19.61 -1.91 -6.44
N GLY A 144 20.48 -1.65 -5.46
CA GLY A 144 21.27 -0.42 -5.41
C GLY A 144 20.45 0.86 -5.28
N ILE A 145 19.24 0.78 -4.72
CA ILE A 145 18.36 1.92 -4.54
C ILE A 145 18.69 2.60 -3.22
N SER A 146 19.11 3.87 -3.30
CA SER A 146 19.23 4.73 -2.11
C SER A 146 17.87 5.34 -1.79
N ALA A 147 17.32 5.02 -0.62
CA ALA A 147 16.02 5.52 -0.19
C ALA A 147 16.14 6.26 1.15
N HIS A 148 15.28 7.27 1.34
CA HIS A 148 15.12 7.92 2.63
C HIS A 148 14.05 7.22 3.46
N LEU A 149 14.42 6.78 4.66
CA LEU A 149 13.48 6.23 5.63
C LEU A 149 12.91 7.35 6.49
N GLN A 150 11.60 7.58 6.40
CA GLN A 150 10.88 8.49 7.28
C GLN A 150 10.07 7.70 8.29
N ILE A 151 10.39 7.85 9.56
CA ILE A 151 9.66 7.19 10.67
C ILE A 151 8.82 8.25 11.37
N SER A 152 7.51 7.98 11.51
CA SER A 152 6.56 8.82 12.23
C SER A 152 6.00 8.07 13.43
N ASN A 153 5.84 8.77 14.55
CA ASN A 153 5.21 8.22 15.73
C ASN A 153 4.07 9.15 16.19
N ILE A 154 2.83 8.65 16.14
CA ILE A 154 1.64 9.42 16.53
C ILE A 154 1.65 9.87 18.00
N GLN A 155 2.48 9.28 18.85
CA GLN A 155 2.62 9.74 20.23
C GLN A 155 3.35 11.09 20.32
N ILE A 156 4.23 11.41 19.35
CA ILE A 156 4.96 12.70 19.35
C ILE A 156 3.99 13.89 19.30
N PRO A 157 3.05 13.98 18.33
CA PRO A 157 2.01 15.01 18.33
C PRO A 157 1.20 15.06 19.63
N LYS A 158 0.82 13.92 20.18
CA LYS A 158 0.06 13.85 21.43
C LYS A 158 0.84 14.43 22.61
N ILE A 159 2.10 14.06 22.76
CA ILE A 159 2.97 14.57 23.82
C ILE A 159 3.18 16.06 23.66
N ILE A 160 3.41 16.55 22.45
CA ILE A 160 3.56 17.99 22.18
C ILE A 160 2.29 18.74 22.59
N CYS A 161 1.11 18.26 22.20
CA CYS A 161 -0.17 18.86 22.61
C CYS A 161 -0.34 18.89 24.12
N GLN A 162 0.00 17.81 24.82
CA GLN A 162 -0.05 17.75 26.28
C GLN A 162 0.89 18.76 26.93
N LEU A 163 2.14 18.83 26.47
CA LEU A 163 3.16 19.78 27.01
C LEU A 163 2.76 21.24 26.79
N LEU A 164 2.10 21.54 25.68
CA LEU A 164 1.70 22.90 25.31
C LEU A 164 0.26 23.24 25.72
N ASN A 165 -0.46 22.30 26.35
CA ASN A 165 -1.88 22.42 26.69
C ASN A 165 -2.76 22.78 25.48
N LEU A 166 -2.48 22.14 24.32
CA LEU A 166 -3.18 22.33 23.07
C LEU A 166 -4.09 21.11 22.77
N PRO A 167 -5.21 21.29 22.09
CA PRO A 167 -6.02 20.18 21.64
C PRO A 167 -5.32 19.42 20.50
N ILE A 168 -5.48 18.11 20.45
CA ILE A 168 -4.88 17.26 19.38
C ILE A 168 -5.37 17.65 17.98
N SER A 169 -6.55 18.26 17.89
CA SER A 169 -7.12 18.77 16.64
C SER A 169 -6.23 19.78 15.91
N VAL A 170 -5.25 20.38 16.58
CA VAL A 170 -4.25 21.23 15.94
C VAL A 170 -3.45 20.42 14.88
N PHE A 171 -3.06 19.20 15.22
CA PHE A 171 -2.38 18.30 14.28
C PHE A 171 -3.37 17.65 13.30
N GLU A 172 -4.53 17.20 13.77
CA GLU A 172 -5.55 16.54 12.94
C GLU A 172 -6.05 17.45 11.81
N ASN A 173 -6.13 18.76 12.08
CA ASN A 173 -6.54 19.76 11.10
C ASN A 173 -5.38 20.42 10.36
N GLY A 174 -4.14 19.94 10.55
CA GLY A 174 -2.95 20.46 9.90
C GLY A 174 -2.57 21.91 10.30
N ARG A 175 -3.07 22.41 11.45
CA ARG A 175 -2.86 23.77 11.91
C ARG A 175 -1.53 23.94 12.65
N LEU A 176 -0.45 23.53 12.00
CA LEU A 176 0.90 23.54 12.58
C LEU A 176 1.40 24.96 12.87
N GLU A 177 0.89 25.97 12.17
CA GLU A 177 1.18 27.37 12.41
C GLU A 177 0.90 27.81 13.85
N VAL A 178 -0.06 27.20 14.51
CA VAL A 178 -0.38 27.47 15.93
C VAL A 178 0.80 27.10 16.84
N ILE A 179 1.46 25.96 16.54
CA ILE A 179 2.60 25.47 17.31
C ILE A 179 3.85 26.27 16.97
N LEU A 180 4.10 26.49 15.69
CA LEU A 180 5.25 27.27 15.21
C LEU A 180 5.19 28.72 15.70
N GLY A 181 3.98 29.29 15.79
CA GLY A 181 3.76 30.65 16.32
C GLY A 181 4.11 30.81 17.79
N LEU A 182 4.24 29.72 18.57
CA LEU A 182 4.68 29.79 19.98
C LEU A 182 6.17 30.06 20.13
N ASN A 183 6.94 29.98 19.04
CA ASN A 183 8.38 30.28 18.96
C ASN A 183 9.22 29.67 20.11
N LEU A 184 9.00 28.41 20.39
CA LEU A 184 9.64 27.67 21.47
C LEU A 184 11.05 27.22 21.07
N PRO A 185 12.12 27.62 21.82
CA PRO A 185 13.51 27.33 21.43
C PRO A 185 13.82 25.82 21.26
N TRP A 186 13.15 24.97 22.03
CA TRP A 186 13.33 23.51 21.92
C TRP A 186 12.63 22.89 20.71
N LEU A 187 11.53 23.50 20.24
CA LEU A 187 10.80 23.02 19.05
C LEU A 187 11.58 23.33 17.77
N ASN A 188 12.34 24.41 17.76
CA ASN A 188 13.17 24.82 16.62
C ASN A 188 14.42 23.94 16.44
N ARG A 189 14.64 22.94 17.31
CA ARG A 189 15.76 21.99 17.25
C ARG A 189 15.34 20.60 16.79
N LEU A 190 14.04 20.37 16.54
CA LEU A 190 13.47 19.16 15.97
C LEU A 190 13.32 19.32 14.44
#